data_4f4b6bd94e9d71294fe1f0c9e3c70d65
#
_entry.id   4f4b6bd94e9d71294fe1f0c9e3c70d65
#
_cell.length_a   1.000
_cell.length_b   1.000
_cell.length_c   1.000
_cell.angle_alpha   90.00
_cell.angle_beta   90.00
_cell.angle_gamma   90.00
#
_symmetry.space_group_name_H-M   'P 1'
#
loop_
_entity.id
_entity.type
_entity.pdbx_description
1 polymer ?
#
loop_
_entity_poly.entity_id
_entity_poly.type
_entity_poly.pdbx_seq_one_letter_code
_entity_poly.pdbx_strand_id
1 'polypeptide(L)'
;MTFFEHQCVKQDDTILSALAKLDKLSGQAMVVFVQNRKEQVIGTLTDGDIRRALLRGLEPSANVCDVMKTEFAFLKTDENDHTLTINAYRKRNIMVVPLLDENNHLVKIY
;
A
#
# COMPACT_ATOMS: atom_id res chain seq x y z
N MET A 1 -9.77 8.44 12.98
CA MET A 1 -9.10 7.15 13.24
C MET A 1 -9.37 6.18 12.10
N THR A 2 -8.33 5.62 11.50
CA THR A 2 -8.50 4.64 10.42
C THR A 2 -8.34 3.23 10.98
N PHE A 3 -9.17 2.29 10.53
CA PHE A 3 -9.12 0.91 10.96
C PHE A 3 -7.86 0.18 10.48
N PHE A 4 -7.16 0.75 9.49
CA PHE A 4 -6.02 0.11 8.84
C PHE A 4 -4.72 0.86 9.10
N GLU A 5 -4.67 1.61 10.19
CA GLU A 5 -3.53 2.46 10.51
C GLU A 5 -2.21 1.67 10.52
N HIS A 6 -2.24 0.43 10.98
CA HIS A 6 -1.05 -0.42 11.02
C HIS A 6 -0.53 -0.79 9.63
N GLN A 7 -1.33 -0.62 8.57
CA GLN A 7 -0.94 -0.90 7.19
C GLN A 7 -0.86 0.35 6.34
N CYS A 8 -0.90 1.52 6.95
CA CYS A 8 -0.86 2.79 6.22
C CYS A 8 0.28 3.66 6.69
N VAL A 9 0.86 4.39 5.75
CA VAL A 9 1.82 5.46 6.04
C VAL A 9 1.33 6.72 5.35
N LYS A 10 1.81 7.86 5.82
CA LYS A 10 1.42 9.15 5.27
C LYS A 10 2.40 9.59 4.20
N GLN A 11 1.94 10.41 3.26
CA GLN A 11 2.76 10.90 2.16
C GLN A 11 4.04 11.62 2.62
N ASP A 12 4.05 12.15 3.85
CA ASP A 12 5.20 12.86 4.40
C ASP A 12 6.15 11.95 5.20
N ASP A 13 5.83 10.66 5.31
CA ASP A 13 6.66 9.71 6.05
C ASP A 13 7.91 9.33 5.27
N THR A 14 8.92 8.86 6.00
CA THR A 14 10.16 8.37 5.40
C THR A 14 10.07 6.89 5.05
N ILE A 15 10.97 6.43 4.17
CA ILE A 15 11.03 5.01 3.85
C ILE A 15 11.45 4.19 5.07
N LEU A 16 12.23 4.74 5.99
CA LEU A 16 12.57 4.05 7.23
C LEU A 16 11.31 3.83 8.09
N SER A 17 10.44 4.83 8.18
CA SER A 17 9.17 4.71 8.90
C SER A 17 8.28 3.63 8.28
N ALA A 18 8.22 3.59 6.95
CA ALA A 18 7.46 2.56 6.22
C ALA A 18 8.04 1.18 6.47
N LEU A 19 9.37 1.05 6.46
CA LEU A 19 10.03 -0.22 6.72
C LEU A 19 9.71 -0.74 8.13
N ALA A 20 9.68 0.16 9.12
CA ALA A 20 9.32 -0.21 10.48
C ALA A 20 7.89 -0.76 10.56
N LYS A 21 6.96 -0.17 9.81
CA LYS A 21 5.59 -0.70 9.76
C LYS A 21 5.53 -2.04 9.06
N LEU A 22 6.25 -2.20 7.96
CA LEU A 22 6.33 -3.48 7.26
C LEU A 22 6.88 -4.59 8.16
N ASP A 23 7.87 -4.27 8.97
CA ASP A 23 8.45 -5.22 9.90
C ASP A 23 7.42 -5.72 10.90
N LYS A 24 6.52 -4.86 11.35
CA LYS A 24 5.45 -5.24 12.27
C LYS A 24 4.37 -6.11 11.63
N LEU A 25 4.31 -6.12 10.30
CA LEU A 25 3.36 -6.96 9.57
C LEU A 25 3.91 -8.36 9.32
N SER A 26 5.08 -8.69 9.83
CA SER A 26 5.77 -9.95 9.51
C SER A 26 4.82 -11.15 9.68
N GLY A 27 4.88 -12.08 8.73
CA GLY A 27 3.99 -13.24 8.67
C GLY A 27 2.70 -12.99 7.90
N GLN A 28 2.46 -11.76 7.47
CA GLN A 28 1.32 -11.37 6.62
C GLN A 28 1.82 -10.85 5.29
N ALA A 29 0.91 -10.55 4.39
CA ALA A 29 1.28 -9.91 3.14
C ALA A 29 1.87 -8.52 3.44
N MET A 30 3.09 -8.28 2.96
CA MET A 30 3.92 -7.17 3.41
C MET A 30 3.81 -5.97 2.47
N VAL A 31 2.66 -5.30 2.56
CA VAL A 31 2.37 -4.09 1.79
C VAL A 31 1.83 -3.04 2.74
N VAL A 32 2.31 -1.80 2.61
CA VAL A 32 1.68 -0.66 3.26
C VAL A 32 1.12 0.27 2.19
N PHE A 33 0.04 0.95 2.55
CA PHE A 33 -0.63 1.90 1.66
C PHE A 33 -0.22 3.31 2.04
N VAL A 34 0.10 4.12 1.04
CA VAL A 34 0.49 5.52 1.26
C VAL A 34 -0.76 6.37 1.09
N GLN A 35 -1.03 7.19 2.10
CA GLN A 35 -2.21 8.06 2.11
C GLN A 35 -1.78 9.53 2.08
N ASN A 36 -2.54 10.34 1.36
CA ASN A 36 -2.36 11.78 1.38
C ASN A 36 -3.04 12.39 2.62
N ARG A 37 -3.05 13.71 2.72
CA ARG A 37 -3.63 14.41 3.88
C ARG A 37 -5.14 14.27 3.99
N LYS A 38 -5.80 13.84 2.92
CA LYS A 38 -7.24 13.55 2.90
C LYS A 38 -7.54 12.07 3.14
N GLU A 39 -6.52 11.32 3.54
CA GLU A 39 -6.61 9.86 3.78
C GLU A 39 -6.99 9.06 2.52
N GLN A 40 -6.70 9.60 1.35
CA GLN A 40 -6.87 8.88 0.10
C GLN A 40 -5.63 8.05 -0.18
N VAL A 41 -5.81 6.81 -0.65
CA VAL A 41 -4.70 5.94 -1.00
C VAL A 41 -4.12 6.41 -2.34
N ILE A 42 -2.85 6.81 -2.32
CA ILE A 42 -2.16 7.33 -3.50
C ILE A 42 -1.05 6.41 -4.00
N GLY A 43 -0.72 5.38 -3.25
CA GLY A 43 0.32 4.44 -3.66
C GLY A 43 0.44 3.28 -2.71
N THR A 44 1.30 2.34 -3.10
CA THR A 44 1.65 1.19 -2.27
C THR A 44 3.16 1.09 -2.14
N LEU A 45 3.61 0.44 -1.08
CA LEU A 45 5.02 0.29 -0.81
C LEU A 45 5.28 -1.06 -0.18
N THR A 46 6.26 -1.79 -0.72
CA THR A 46 6.66 -3.10 -0.22
C THR A 46 8.10 -3.08 0.28
N ASP A 47 8.48 -4.11 1.02
CA ASP A 47 9.86 -4.30 1.45
C ASP A 47 10.82 -4.28 0.25
N GLY A 48 10.42 -4.96 -0.83
CA GLY A 48 11.23 -5.00 -2.06
C GLY A 48 11.41 -3.63 -2.69
N ASP A 49 10.36 -2.79 -2.68
CA ASP A 49 10.44 -1.43 -3.21
C ASP A 49 11.49 -0.61 -2.42
N ILE A 50 11.47 -0.74 -1.10
CA ILE A 50 12.42 -0.04 -0.23
C ILE A 50 13.82 -0.55 -0.44
N ARG A 51 14.00 -1.87 -0.49
CA ARG A 51 15.31 -2.48 -0.69
C ARG A 51 15.94 -2.01 -2.00
N ARG A 52 15.16 -2.00 -3.09
CA ARG A 52 15.65 -1.53 -4.39
C ARG A 52 16.00 -0.04 -4.36
N ALA A 53 15.22 0.76 -3.63
CA ALA A 53 15.51 2.19 -3.48
C ALA A 53 16.85 2.43 -2.77
N LEU A 54 17.09 1.69 -1.70
CA LEU A 54 18.35 1.78 -0.96
C LEU A 54 19.53 1.35 -1.84
N LEU A 55 19.35 0.30 -2.64
CA LEU A 55 20.39 -0.17 -3.56
C LEU A 55 20.71 0.86 -4.65
N ARG A 56 19.74 1.70 -5.02
CA ARG A 56 19.95 2.80 -5.96
C ARG A 56 20.59 4.03 -5.32
N GLY A 57 20.80 4.00 -4.02
CA GLY A 57 21.47 5.08 -3.30
C GLY A 57 20.56 6.04 -2.55
N LEU A 58 19.25 5.78 -2.47
CA LEU A 58 18.38 6.58 -1.64
C LEU A 58 18.69 6.31 -0.17
N GLU A 59 18.53 7.34 0.65
CA GLU A 59 18.78 7.21 2.09
C GLU A 59 17.50 6.85 2.84
N PRO A 60 17.61 6.27 4.05
CA PRO A 60 16.43 5.93 4.86
C PRO A 60 15.52 7.12 5.17
N SER A 61 16.06 8.34 5.12
CA SER A 61 15.29 9.57 5.33
C SER A 61 14.51 10.03 4.08
N ALA A 62 14.65 9.34 2.94
CA ALA A 62 13.93 9.67 1.74
C ALA A 62 12.42 9.52 1.94
N ASN A 63 11.65 10.32 1.23
CA ASN A 63 10.20 10.33 1.36
C ASN A 63 9.58 9.10 0.66
N VAL A 64 8.53 8.56 1.25
CA VAL A 64 7.83 7.40 0.67
C VAL A 64 7.29 7.67 -0.73
N CYS A 65 6.93 8.92 -1.04
CA CYS A 65 6.42 9.29 -2.36
C CYS A 65 7.46 9.14 -3.46
N ASP A 66 8.76 9.17 -3.11
CA ASP A 66 9.83 8.99 -4.08
C ASP A 66 10.04 7.52 -4.46
N VAL A 67 9.40 6.60 -3.76
CA VAL A 67 9.63 5.16 -3.89
C VAL A 67 8.34 4.39 -4.17
N MET A 68 7.20 4.88 -3.73
CA MET A 68 5.92 4.17 -3.84
C MET A 68 5.54 3.88 -5.28
N LYS A 69 4.77 2.81 -5.47
CA LYS A 69 4.12 2.53 -6.75
C LYS A 69 2.78 3.24 -6.78
N THR A 70 2.54 4.01 -7.82
CA THR A 70 1.28 4.71 -8.03
C THR A 70 0.29 3.89 -8.83
N GLU A 71 0.77 2.89 -9.57
CA GLU A 71 -0.09 1.91 -10.24
C GLU A 71 -0.12 0.64 -9.40
N PHE A 72 -1.29 0.32 -8.86
CA PHE A 72 -1.46 -0.82 -7.99
C PHE A 72 -2.84 -1.43 -8.19
N ALA A 73 -2.97 -2.71 -7.81
CA ALA A 73 -4.26 -3.41 -7.87
C ALA A 73 -5.20 -2.84 -6.82
N PHE A 74 -6.45 -2.60 -7.19
CA PHE A 74 -7.47 -2.12 -6.27
C PHE A 74 -8.86 -2.52 -6.75
N LEU A 75 -9.81 -2.46 -5.83
CA LEU A 75 -11.23 -2.63 -6.10
C LEU A 75 -11.98 -1.39 -5.67
N LYS A 76 -13.11 -1.13 -6.29
CA LYS A 76 -13.97 0.01 -5.95
C LYS A 76 -15.28 -0.49 -5.35
N THR A 77 -15.82 0.25 -4.40
CA THR A 77 -17.08 -0.11 -3.72
C THR A 77 -18.29 -0.06 -4.63
N ASP A 78 -18.21 0.62 -5.77
CA ASP A 78 -19.31 0.68 -6.73
C ASP A 78 -19.43 -0.58 -7.59
N GLU A 79 -18.47 -1.50 -7.48
CA GLU A 79 -18.54 -2.79 -8.17
C GLU A 79 -19.38 -3.77 -7.36
N ASN A 80 -20.22 -4.53 -8.06
CA ASN A 80 -21.18 -5.44 -7.40
C ASN A 80 -20.56 -6.76 -6.95
N ASP A 81 -19.60 -7.29 -7.70
CA ASP A 81 -18.99 -8.58 -7.40
C ASP A 81 -17.48 -8.50 -7.62
N HIS A 82 -16.73 -8.70 -6.56
CA HIS A 82 -15.28 -8.63 -6.59
C HIS A 82 -14.60 -9.98 -6.82
N THR A 83 -15.35 -11.08 -6.77
CA THR A 83 -14.76 -12.42 -6.78
C THR A 83 -13.90 -12.67 -8.00
N LEU A 84 -14.40 -12.36 -9.20
CA LEU A 84 -13.65 -12.59 -10.43
C LEU A 84 -12.39 -11.72 -10.49
N THR A 85 -12.50 -10.47 -10.06
CA THR A 85 -11.37 -9.54 -10.08
C THR A 85 -10.31 -9.99 -9.08
N ILE A 86 -10.71 -10.38 -7.88
CA ILE A 86 -9.78 -10.89 -6.87
C ILE A 86 -9.08 -12.14 -7.38
N ASN A 87 -9.82 -13.07 -8.00
CA ASN A 87 -9.22 -14.30 -8.53
C ASN A 87 -8.20 -13.98 -9.62
N ALA A 88 -8.51 -13.01 -10.50
CA ALA A 88 -7.59 -12.60 -11.54
C ALA A 88 -6.28 -12.02 -10.93
N TYR A 89 -6.39 -11.21 -9.90
CA TYR A 89 -5.21 -10.69 -9.19
C TYR A 89 -4.41 -11.81 -8.54
N ARG A 90 -5.08 -12.78 -7.89
CA ARG A 90 -4.39 -13.93 -7.26
C ARG A 90 -3.60 -14.75 -8.28
N LYS A 91 -4.12 -14.91 -9.48
CA LYS A 91 -3.42 -15.61 -10.57
C LYS A 91 -2.15 -14.89 -11.00
N ARG A 92 -2.08 -13.59 -10.75
CA ARG A 92 -0.90 -12.76 -11.02
C ARG A 92 0.00 -12.62 -9.78
N ASN A 93 -0.24 -13.42 -8.74
CA ASN A 93 0.47 -13.38 -7.47
C ASN A 93 0.29 -12.06 -6.71
N ILE A 94 -0.81 -11.38 -6.93
CA ILE A 94 -1.14 -10.17 -6.18
C ILE A 94 -2.00 -10.61 -4.99
N MET A 95 -1.41 -10.61 -3.80
CA MET A 95 -2.02 -11.19 -2.61
C MET A 95 -2.75 -10.20 -1.72
N VAL A 96 -2.49 -8.91 -1.90
CA VAL A 96 -3.13 -7.86 -1.11
C VAL A 96 -3.80 -6.89 -2.06
N VAL A 97 -5.11 -6.72 -1.91
CA VAL A 97 -5.89 -5.85 -2.78
C VAL A 97 -6.75 -4.94 -1.91
N PRO A 98 -6.53 -3.62 -1.95
CA PRO A 98 -7.35 -2.69 -1.20
C PRO A 98 -8.70 -2.45 -1.88
N LEU A 99 -9.74 -2.34 -1.08
CA LEU A 99 -11.05 -1.89 -1.53
C LEU A 99 -11.16 -0.41 -1.20
N LEU A 100 -11.37 0.40 -2.22
CA LEU A 100 -11.43 1.85 -2.09
C LEU A 100 -12.84 2.35 -2.38
N ASP A 101 -13.28 3.38 -1.66
CA ASP A 101 -14.55 4.01 -1.95
C ASP A 101 -14.41 4.98 -3.14
N GLU A 102 -15.47 5.69 -3.48
CA GLU A 102 -15.48 6.61 -4.60
C GLU A 102 -14.48 7.77 -4.46
N ASN A 103 -14.04 8.04 -3.22
CA ASN A 103 -13.07 9.09 -2.91
C ASN A 103 -11.68 8.53 -2.65
N ASN A 104 -11.45 7.26 -2.97
CA ASN A 104 -10.17 6.56 -2.79
C ASN A 104 -9.76 6.37 -1.33
N HIS A 105 -10.72 6.40 -0.41
CA HIS A 105 -10.46 6.04 0.98
C HIS A 105 -10.47 4.52 1.13
N LEU A 106 -9.60 4.00 1.98
CA LEU A 106 -9.47 2.57 2.21
C LEU A 106 -10.66 2.07 3.05
N VAL A 107 -11.40 1.11 2.50
CA VAL A 107 -12.58 0.53 3.15
C VAL A 107 -12.28 -0.85 3.70
N LYS A 108 -11.52 -1.65 2.96
CA LYS A 108 -11.20 -3.03 3.33
C LYS A 108 -9.94 -3.47 2.60
N ILE A 109 -9.27 -4.47 3.15
CA ILE A 109 -8.12 -5.09 2.51
C ILE A 109 -8.45 -6.58 2.31
N TYR A 110 -8.37 -7.03 1.08
CA TYR A 110 -8.54 -8.46 0.76
C TYR A 110 -7.20 -9.17 0.71
#